data_28b4250820cfd66595400eb1657f67ac
#
_entry.id   28b4250820cfd66595400eb1657f67ac
#
_cell.length_a   1.000
_cell.length_b   1.000
_cell.length_c   1.000
_cell.angle_alpha   90.00
_cell.angle_beta   90.00
_cell.angle_gamma   90.00
#
_symmetry.space_group_name_H-M   'P 1'
#
loop_
_entity.id
_entity.type
_entity.pdbx_description
1 polymer ?
#
loop_
_entity_poly.entity_id
_entity_poly.type
_entity_poly.pdbx_seq_one_letter_code
_entity_poly.pdbx_strand_id
1 'polypeptide(L)'
;MKALLSILCGIALLAISGCCSTESKTSMEANAVLLDVRTLEEHKNGYLEGAVLLPLAELESKITKKIPAKNTTIYIYCRSGRRAGTAVEKLKAMGYTDLHNLGGLKDAREKLNIPIKK
;
A
#
# COMPACT_ATOMS: atom_id res chain seq x y z
N MET A 1 13.96 6.80 -66.63
CA MET A 1 13.97 6.91 -66.07
C MET A 1 13.80 6.93 -64.88
N LYS A 2 13.65 6.87 -64.31
CA LYS A 2 13.49 6.99 -63.32
C LYS A 2 13.04 6.82 -62.27
N ALA A 3 12.93 6.79 -61.58
CA ALA A 3 12.54 6.75 -60.73
C ALA A 3 12.24 6.72 -59.76
N LEU A 4 12.04 6.68 -59.22
CA LEU A 4 11.71 6.73 -58.32
C LEU A 4 11.40 6.57 -57.30
N LEU A 5 11.27 6.49 -56.64
CA LEU A 5 10.92 6.44 -55.73
C LEU A 5 10.56 6.41 -54.72
N SER A 6 10.34 6.51 -54.14
CA SER A 6 9.94 6.59 -53.29
C SER A 6 9.67 6.42 -52.24
N ILE A 7 9.48 6.38 -51.68
CA ILE A 7 9.21 6.28 -50.73
C ILE A 7 8.86 6.25 -49.73
N LEU A 8 8.63 6.21 -49.10
CA LEU A 8 8.20 6.25 -48.19
C LEU A 8 7.94 6.14 -47.15
N CYS A 9 7.83 6.20 -46.53
CA CYS A 9 7.62 6.12 -45.64
C CYS A 9 7.10 6.11 -44.70
N GLY A 10 6.81 6.10 -44.14
CA GLY A 10 6.24 6.07 -43.41
C GLY A 10 6.10 5.98 -42.15
N ILE A 11 5.94 6.00 -41.59
CA ILE A 11 5.81 5.94 -40.59
C ILE A 11 5.34 5.96 -39.53
N ALA A 12 5.11 5.97 -38.89
CA ALA A 12 4.64 6.02 -38.03
C ALA A 12 4.43 5.93 -36.95
N LEU A 13 4.27 5.92 -36.38
CA LEU A 13 3.99 5.92 -35.41
C LEU A 13 3.61 5.88 -34.41
N LEU A 14 3.41 5.87 -33.71
CA LEU A 14 3.02 5.91 -32.84
C LEU A 14 2.72 5.84 -31.74
N ALA A 15 2.60 5.94 -31.03
CA ALA A 15 2.40 6.03 -30.13
C ALA A 15 2.00 5.92 -29.10
N ILE A 16 1.63 5.86 -28.49
CA ILE A 16 1.15 5.85 -27.62
C ILE A 16 1.00 5.83 -26.54
N SER A 17 0.95 5.82 -25.85
CA SER A 17 0.86 5.78 -24.97
C SER A 17 0.31 5.86 -24.04
N GLY A 18 0.09 5.92 -23.45
CA GLY A 18 -0.43 6.06 -22.72
C GLY A 18 -0.79 6.04 -21.63
N CYS A 19 -1.16 5.99 -20.99
CA CYS A 19 -1.53 5.86 -20.09
C CYS A 19 -1.88 6.32 -19.12
N CYS A 20 -1.85 6.60 -18.44
CA CYS A 20 -2.05 7.12 -17.56
C CYS A 20 -2.94 7.18 -16.71
N SER A 21 -3.36 6.90 -16.22
CA SER A 21 -4.15 6.76 -15.42
C SER A 21 -4.39 7.56 -14.53
N THR A 22 -4.44 8.05 -14.02
CA THR A 22 -4.76 8.84 -13.16
C THR A 22 -5.60 8.36 -12.20
N GLU A 23 -5.45 7.53 -11.47
CA GLU A 23 -6.20 7.11 -10.54
C GLU A 23 -6.11 7.92 -9.42
N SER A 24 -6.95 8.42 -8.78
CA SER A 24 -6.84 9.21 -7.65
C SER A 24 -6.73 8.38 -6.42
N LYS A 25 -7.01 7.14 -6.45
CA LYS A 25 -6.89 6.36 -5.27
C LYS A 25 -5.50 5.81 -5.12
N THR A 26 -5.03 5.73 -3.89
CA THR A 26 -3.75 5.13 -3.62
C THR A 26 -3.91 3.62 -3.72
N SER A 27 -3.07 2.98 -4.45
CA SER A 27 -3.10 1.53 -4.48
C SER A 27 -1.84 1.04 -3.81
N MET A 28 -1.92 -0.10 -3.15
CA MET A 28 -0.78 -0.66 -2.47
C MET A 28 0.22 -1.21 -3.47
N GLU A 29 1.47 -0.99 -3.19
CA GLU A 29 2.51 -1.57 -4.02
C GLU A 29 2.59 -3.06 -3.76
N ALA A 30 3.09 -3.81 -4.73
CA ALA A 30 3.12 -5.26 -4.64
C ALA A 30 3.86 -5.77 -3.41
N ASN A 31 4.90 -5.07 -3.00
CA ASN A 31 5.69 -5.51 -1.85
C ASN A 31 5.32 -4.84 -0.54
N ALA A 32 4.27 -4.07 -0.53
CA ALA A 32 3.86 -3.37 0.68
C ALA A 32 3.14 -4.32 1.63
N VAL A 33 3.18 -4.01 2.91
CA VAL A 33 2.49 -4.78 3.92
C VAL A 33 1.42 -3.91 4.53
N LEU A 34 0.24 -4.47 4.73
CA LEU A 34 -0.87 -3.78 5.37
C LEU A 34 -1.03 -4.35 6.77
N LEU A 35 -0.85 -3.52 7.79
CA LEU A 35 -0.93 -3.94 9.18
C LEU A 35 -2.20 -3.44 9.85
N ASP A 36 -2.87 -4.34 10.55
CA ASP A 36 -3.98 -4.02 11.42
C ASP A 36 -3.43 -4.10 12.85
N VAL A 37 -3.31 -2.96 13.51
CA VAL A 37 -2.75 -2.94 14.86
C VAL A 37 -3.82 -2.93 15.95
N ARG A 38 -5.04 -3.34 15.59
CA ARG A 38 -6.14 -3.47 16.54
C ARG A 38 -6.04 -4.79 17.28
N THR A 39 -7.02 -5.07 18.13
CA THR A 39 -7.05 -6.34 18.85
C THR A 39 -7.57 -7.45 17.93
N LEU A 40 -7.37 -8.69 18.36
CA LEU A 40 -7.89 -9.84 17.63
C LEU A 40 -9.40 -9.77 17.49
N GLU A 41 -10.09 -9.35 18.55
CA GLU A 41 -11.55 -9.27 18.49
C GLU A 41 -12.01 -8.26 17.46
N GLU A 42 -11.38 -7.11 17.42
CA GLU A 42 -11.72 -6.11 16.43
C GLU A 42 -11.47 -6.64 15.01
N HIS A 43 -10.36 -7.33 14.84
CA HIS A 43 -10.00 -7.90 13.54
C HIS A 43 -11.04 -8.92 13.11
N LYS A 44 -11.49 -9.78 14.01
CA LYS A 44 -12.50 -10.78 13.68
C LYS A 44 -13.84 -10.17 13.25
N ASN A 45 -14.13 -8.97 13.74
CA ASN A 45 -15.36 -8.29 13.38
C ASN A 45 -15.29 -7.54 12.06
N GLY A 46 -14.18 -7.58 11.40
CA GLY A 46 -14.01 -6.94 10.10
C GLY A 46 -12.60 -6.43 9.94
N TYR A 47 -11.97 -6.75 8.82
CA TYR A 47 -10.60 -6.34 8.54
C TYR A 47 -10.45 -6.14 7.04
N LEU A 48 -9.46 -5.38 6.63
CA LEU A 48 -9.21 -5.20 5.21
C LEU A 48 -8.56 -6.45 4.64
N GLU A 49 -9.02 -6.85 3.48
CA GLU A 49 -8.50 -8.04 2.84
C GLU A 49 -6.99 -7.90 2.66
N GLY A 50 -6.25 -8.90 3.06
CA GLY A 50 -4.79 -8.89 2.97
C GLY A 50 -4.08 -8.30 4.18
N ALA A 51 -4.83 -7.77 5.15
CA ALA A 51 -4.21 -7.19 6.33
C ALA A 51 -3.62 -8.26 7.24
N VAL A 52 -2.44 -7.96 7.78
CA VAL A 52 -1.80 -8.83 8.75
C VAL A 52 -2.13 -8.26 10.11
N LEU A 53 -2.68 -9.08 10.98
CA LEU A 53 -2.99 -8.63 12.34
C LEU A 53 -1.74 -8.63 13.19
N LEU A 54 -1.42 -7.48 13.75
CA LEU A 54 -0.31 -7.36 14.67
C LEU A 54 -0.68 -6.31 15.71
N PRO A 55 -1.35 -6.72 16.78
CA PRO A 55 -1.84 -5.76 17.78
C PRO A 55 -0.72 -4.87 18.30
N LEU A 56 -1.06 -3.63 18.59
CA LEU A 56 -0.07 -2.65 19.04
C LEU A 56 0.76 -3.16 20.20
N ALA A 57 0.14 -3.87 21.14
CA ALA A 57 0.84 -4.39 22.30
C ALA A 57 1.93 -5.40 21.94
N GLU A 58 1.81 -6.06 20.81
CA GLU A 58 2.77 -7.07 20.40
C GLU A 58 3.68 -6.59 19.27
N LEU A 59 3.48 -5.37 18.83
CA LEU A 59 4.16 -4.86 17.65
C LEU A 59 5.68 -4.95 17.76
N GLU A 60 6.23 -4.39 18.82
CA GLU A 60 7.68 -4.32 18.94
C GLU A 60 8.34 -5.68 19.05
N SER A 61 7.67 -6.62 19.67
CA SER A 61 8.27 -7.94 19.87
C SER A 61 8.18 -8.83 18.64
N LYS A 62 7.24 -8.55 17.74
CA LYS A 62 6.99 -9.44 16.60
C LYS A 62 7.28 -8.85 15.24
N ILE A 63 7.40 -7.54 15.14
CA ILE A 63 7.51 -6.90 13.83
C ILE A 63 8.76 -7.33 13.06
N THR A 64 9.87 -7.50 13.73
CA THR A 64 11.12 -7.85 13.06
C THR A 64 11.04 -9.20 12.37
N LYS A 65 10.30 -10.14 12.98
CA LYS A 65 10.14 -11.44 12.36
C LYS A 65 9.19 -11.38 11.18
N LYS A 66 8.14 -10.56 11.29
CA LYS A 66 7.17 -10.46 10.22
C LYS A 66 7.65 -9.61 9.06
N ILE A 67 8.38 -8.56 9.35
CA ILE A 67 8.88 -7.64 8.34
C ILE A 67 10.32 -7.31 8.66
N PRO A 68 11.25 -8.18 8.27
CA PRO A 68 12.65 -7.96 8.61
C PRO A 68 13.30 -6.81 7.85
N ALA A 69 12.84 -6.51 6.64
CA ALA A 69 13.44 -5.43 5.85
C ALA A 69 12.92 -4.08 6.31
N LYS A 70 13.80 -3.23 6.80
CA LYS A 70 13.43 -1.95 7.38
C LYS A 70 12.91 -0.93 6.37
N ASN A 71 13.18 -1.14 5.10
CA ASN A 71 12.71 -0.24 4.07
C ASN A 71 11.42 -0.72 3.40
N THR A 72 10.76 -1.71 3.98
CA THR A 72 9.48 -2.20 3.47
C THR A 72 8.43 -1.10 3.62
N THR A 73 7.60 -0.94 2.60
CA THR A 73 6.48 0.00 2.68
C THR A 73 5.40 -0.63 3.56
N ILE A 74 5.04 0.04 4.64
CA ILE A 74 4.07 -0.48 5.58
C ILE A 74 2.91 0.51 5.72
N TYR A 75 1.71 0.01 5.42
CA TYR A 75 0.48 0.76 5.63
C TYR A 75 -0.13 0.24 6.92
N ILE A 76 -0.57 1.13 7.78
CA ILE A 76 -1.02 0.77 9.12
C ILE A 76 -2.36 1.41 9.38
N TYR A 77 -3.31 0.64 9.90
CA TYR A 77 -4.59 1.21 10.30
C TYR A 77 -5.02 0.64 11.65
N CYS A 78 -5.96 1.32 12.28
CA CYS A 78 -6.57 0.85 13.49
C CYS A 78 -8.05 1.24 13.44
N ARG A 79 -8.66 1.54 14.55
CA ARG A 79 -10.06 1.92 14.55
C ARG A 79 -10.25 3.39 14.18
N SER A 80 -9.37 4.25 14.67
CA SER A 80 -9.50 5.68 14.45
C SER A 80 -8.22 6.37 14.01
N GLY A 81 -7.13 5.63 13.86
CA GLY A 81 -5.84 6.21 13.49
C GLY A 81 -4.91 6.50 14.65
N ARG A 82 -5.42 6.48 15.88
CA ARG A 82 -4.62 6.82 17.04
C ARG A 82 -3.57 5.76 17.35
N ARG A 83 -3.99 4.50 17.41
CA ARG A 83 -3.06 3.40 17.64
C ARG A 83 -2.11 3.24 16.46
N ALA A 84 -2.61 3.49 15.26
CA ALA A 84 -1.76 3.43 14.07
C ALA A 84 -0.68 4.51 14.14
N GLY A 85 -1.01 5.68 14.65
CA GLY A 85 -0.02 6.75 14.84
C GLY A 85 1.07 6.33 15.82
N THR A 86 0.66 5.70 16.93
CA THR A 86 1.61 5.19 17.92
C THR A 86 2.49 4.11 17.28
N ALA A 87 1.89 3.26 16.47
CA ALA A 87 2.64 2.20 15.78
C ALA A 87 3.69 2.81 14.85
N VAL A 88 3.33 3.84 14.11
CA VAL A 88 4.28 4.52 13.22
C VAL A 88 5.48 5.03 14.01
N GLU A 89 5.23 5.65 15.17
CA GLU A 89 6.33 6.17 15.97
C GLU A 89 7.23 5.07 16.51
N LYS A 90 6.62 3.98 16.97
CA LYS A 90 7.40 2.85 17.46
C LYS A 90 8.26 2.23 16.34
N LEU A 91 7.68 2.09 15.16
CA LEU A 91 8.41 1.50 14.06
C LEU A 91 9.52 2.42 13.55
N LYS A 92 9.29 3.73 13.57
CA LYS A 92 10.36 4.66 13.23
C LYS A 92 11.53 4.51 14.18
N ALA A 93 11.24 4.39 15.46
CA ALA A 93 12.29 4.23 16.46
C ALA A 93 13.07 2.94 16.25
N MET A 94 12.45 1.94 15.62
CA MET A 94 13.10 0.67 15.33
C MET A 94 13.83 0.67 14.00
N GLY A 95 13.79 1.77 13.26
CA GLY A 95 14.53 1.88 12.00
C GLY A 95 13.73 1.71 10.72
N TYR A 96 12.42 1.51 10.82
CA TYR A 96 11.58 1.42 9.63
C TYR A 96 11.40 2.80 9.02
N THR A 97 11.49 2.90 7.71
CA THR A 97 11.57 4.19 7.05
C THR A 97 10.38 4.56 6.16
N ASP A 98 9.55 3.62 5.78
CA ASP A 98 8.46 3.93 4.87
C ASP A 98 7.12 3.53 5.49
N LEU A 99 6.58 4.40 6.31
CA LEU A 99 5.42 4.11 7.13
C LEU A 99 4.26 5.06 6.81
N HIS A 100 3.06 4.50 6.71
CA HIS A 100 1.88 5.28 6.37
C HIS A 100 0.73 4.97 7.30
N ASN A 101 0.24 5.97 8.02
CA ASN A 101 -0.92 5.83 8.89
C ASN A 101 -2.16 6.09 8.04
N LEU A 102 -2.97 5.07 7.84
CA LEU A 102 -4.17 5.19 7.03
C LEU A 102 -5.42 5.61 7.82
N GLY A 103 -5.28 5.74 9.12
CA GLY A 103 -6.40 6.13 9.95
C GLY A 103 -7.20 4.94 10.44
N GLY A 104 -8.51 5.04 10.40
CA GLY A 104 -9.39 3.97 10.85
C GLY A 104 -9.67 2.98 9.74
N LEU A 105 -10.42 1.93 10.07
CA LEU A 105 -10.76 0.90 9.11
C LEU A 105 -11.48 1.47 7.88
N LYS A 106 -12.42 2.37 8.09
CA LYS A 106 -13.15 2.97 6.98
C LYS A 106 -12.26 3.84 6.13
N ASP A 107 -11.41 4.64 6.77
CA ASP A 107 -10.50 5.51 6.05
C ASP A 107 -9.52 4.68 5.22
N ALA A 108 -8.99 3.63 5.80
CA ALA A 108 -8.05 2.78 5.11
C ALA A 108 -8.70 2.09 3.92
N ARG A 109 -9.96 1.63 4.11
CA ARG A 109 -10.69 1.00 3.05
C ARG A 109 -10.87 1.95 1.86
N GLU A 110 -11.19 3.20 2.14
CA GLU A 110 -11.40 4.17 1.07
C GLU A 110 -10.09 4.54 0.38
N LYS A 111 -9.05 4.72 1.16
CA LYS A 111 -7.76 5.11 0.58
C LYS A 111 -7.16 4.03 -0.30
N LEU A 112 -7.29 2.78 0.11
CA LEU A 112 -6.70 1.67 -0.63
C LEU A 112 -7.67 0.97 -1.57
N ASN A 113 -8.95 1.26 -1.44
CA ASN A 113 -9.99 0.62 -2.24
C ASN A 113 -9.96 -0.91 -2.08
N ILE A 114 -9.82 -1.37 -0.85
CA ILE A 114 -9.76 -2.78 -0.52
C ILE A 114 -11.00 -3.15 0.28
N PRO A 115 -11.65 -4.28 -0.02
CA PRO A 115 -12.87 -4.63 0.70
C PRO A 115 -12.61 -5.07 2.13
N ILE A 116 -13.65 -4.92 2.96
CA ILE A 116 -13.61 -5.40 4.33
C ILE A 116 -14.11 -6.82 4.35
N LYS A 117 -13.36 -7.69 5.01
CA LYS A 117 -13.73 -9.09 5.17
C LYS A 117 -14.13 -9.35 6.62
N LYS A 118 -14.80 -10.46 6.84
CA LYS A 118 -15.12 -10.88 8.20
C LYS A 118 -14.74 -12.33 8.42
#